data_fe7bdcb83263412f9d15faa5ff449778
#
_entry.id   fe7bdcb83263412f9d15faa5ff449778
#
_cell.length_a   1.000
_cell.length_b   1.000
_cell.length_c   1.000
_cell.angle_alpha   90.00
_cell.angle_beta   90.00
_cell.angle_gamma   90.00
#
_symmetry.space_group_name_H-M   'P 1'
#
loop_
_entity.id
_entity.type
_entity.pdbx_description
1 polymer ?
#
loop_
_entity_poly.entity_id
_entity_poly.type
_entity_poly.pdbx_seq_one_letter_code
_entity_poly.pdbx_strand_id
1 'polypeptide(L)'
;MAAPTVAEKSADTTHWTRDLQFRAEYLVLQTVLGFVRLFPLDTAVALSGRAWRVLAPIIAKKRHARALANVAIAFPDKSEAERKAIVLAHWENLGFVMAETMQIDRILADADRIDIASNGVFMRYKNKLGPIIGISLHMGNWELAIWPLVVAGANPAAVYRSVNNPYVDKFLREQRQDLYPGGLFGRGRVEGDHGEAQRTARVISDFVRNGGRLGMVCDLFDRTGIAVPFFGQDAKTQAIGPIIARRIGCRIWMARCLRVGKESRFRIQLKELKVPRTDNPSADVREMTASMQQQFETWISEAPEQWMWSNRRWS
;
A
#
# COMPACT_ATOMS: atom_id res chain seq x y z
N MET A 1 -34.30 38.75 12.35
CA MET A 1 -33.68 37.43 11.94
C MET A 1 -34.30 37.07 10.58
N ALA A 2 -33.53 37.08 9.50
CA ALA A 2 -34.02 36.70 8.18
C ALA A 2 -34.14 35.16 8.10
N ALA A 3 -35.21 34.68 7.50
CA ALA A 3 -35.39 33.22 7.28
C ALA A 3 -34.35 32.73 6.27
N PRO A 4 -33.77 31.51 6.48
CA PRO A 4 -32.77 30.97 5.56
C PRO A 4 -33.35 30.82 4.14
N THR A 5 -32.54 31.11 3.15
CA THR A 5 -32.94 31.02 1.74
C THR A 5 -33.14 29.56 1.32
N VAL A 6 -33.92 29.32 0.24
CA VAL A 6 -34.15 27.96 -0.28
C VAL A 6 -32.83 27.25 -0.65
N ALA A 7 -31.81 28.01 -1.08
CA ALA A 7 -30.47 27.46 -1.37
C ALA A 7 -29.73 27.01 -0.11
N GLU A 8 -29.84 27.73 1.01
CA GLU A 8 -29.25 27.33 2.30
C GLU A 8 -29.91 26.10 2.88
N LYS A 9 -31.26 25.99 2.75
CA LYS A 9 -31.99 24.78 3.17
C LYS A 9 -31.64 23.55 2.31
N SER A 10 -31.41 23.74 1.01
CA SER A 10 -31.02 22.62 0.14
C SER A 10 -29.58 22.14 0.39
N ALA A 11 -28.65 23.04 0.67
CA ALA A 11 -27.27 22.71 1.03
C ALA A 11 -27.21 21.96 2.38
N ASP A 12 -27.98 22.38 3.36
CA ASP A 12 -28.05 21.78 4.69
C ASP A 12 -28.69 20.37 4.66
N THR A 13 -29.77 20.20 3.89
CA THR A 13 -30.42 18.89 3.70
C THR A 13 -29.50 17.91 2.95
N THR A 14 -28.72 18.37 1.97
CA THR A 14 -27.77 17.53 1.24
C THR A 14 -26.63 17.08 2.14
N HIS A 15 -26.18 17.93 3.05
CA HIS A 15 -25.12 17.59 4.00
C HIS A 15 -25.61 16.56 5.03
N TRP A 16 -26.82 16.72 5.56
CA TRP A 16 -27.39 15.80 6.55
C TRP A 16 -27.69 14.41 5.96
N THR A 17 -28.27 14.33 4.76
CA THR A 17 -28.52 13.04 4.10
C THR A 17 -27.25 12.28 3.79
N ARG A 18 -26.18 12.98 3.40
CA ARG A 18 -24.86 12.39 3.16
C ARG A 18 -24.21 11.89 4.45
N ASP A 19 -24.34 12.63 5.55
CA ASP A 19 -23.83 12.20 6.86
C ASP A 19 -24.56 10.94 7.34
N LEU A 20 -25.90 10.88 7.20
CA LEU A 20 -26.69 9.71 7.53
C LEU A 20 -26.28 8.49 6.70
N GLN A 21 -26.05 8.67 5.40
CA GLN A 21 -25.52 7.61 4.53
C GLN A 21 -24.17 7.11 5.03
N PHE A 22 -23.25 8.01 5.37
CA PHE A 22 -21.92 7.66 5.87
C PHE A 22 -21.98 6.88 7.20
N ARG A 23 -22.90 7.25 8.09
CA ARG A 23 -23.13 6.52 9.34
C ARG A 23 -23.71 5.13 9.08
N ALA A 24 -24.65 5.01 8.15
CA ALA A 24 -25.23 3.72 7.76
C ALA A 24 -24.15 2.79 7.16
N GLU A 25 -23.33 3.29 6.23
CA GLU A 25 -22.20 2.55 5.65
C GLU A 25 -21.22 2.09 6.74
N TYR A 26 -20.89 2.97 7.69
CA TYR A 26 -20.01 2.64 8.80
C TYR A 26 -20.62 1.58 9.74
N LEU A 27 -21.92 1.68 10.05
CA LEU A 27 -22.62 0.70 10.86
C LEU A 27 -22.62 -0.68 10.19
N VAL A 28 -22.90 -0.74 8.88
CA VAL A 28 -22.80 -1.97 8.10
C VAL A 28 -21.39 -2.56 8.17
N LEU A 29 -20.36 -1.74 8.00
CA LEU A 29 -18.97 -2.18 8.12
C LEU A 29 -18.69 -2.77 9.50
N GLN A 30 -19.11 -2.08 10.58
CA GLN A 30 -18.89 -2.55 11.96
C GLN A 30 -19.66 -3.85 12.25
N THR A 31 -20.87 -3.99 11.74
CA THR A 31 -21.67 -5.21 11.89
C THR A 31 -21.00 -6.39 11.18
N VAL A 32 -20.56 -6.20 9.93
CA VAL A 32 -19.84 -7.23 9.18
C VAL A 32 -18.53 -7.59 9.88
N LEU A 33 -17.78 -6.61 10.33
CA LEU A 33 -16.53 -6.84 11.05
C LEU A 33 -16.76 -7.59 12.37
N GLY A 34 -17.78 -7.18 13.16
CA GLY A 34 -18.17 -7.87 14.39
C GLY A 34 -18.50 -9.33 14.14
N PHE A 35 -19.26 -9.61 13.08
CA PHE A 35 -19.60 -10.97 12.69
C PHE A 35 -18.34 -11.77 12.25
N VAL A 36 -17.50 -11.19 11.43
CA VAL A 36 -16.25 -11.83 10.96
C VAL A 36 -15.32 -12.15 12.13
N ARG A 37 -15.25 -11.30 13.14
CA ARG A 37 -14.41 -11.50 14.34
C ARG A 37 -14.89 -12.62 15.28
N LEU A 38 -16.10 -13.14 15.11
CA LEU A 38 -16.56 -14.34 15.83
C LEU A 38 -15.83 -15.62 15.37
N PHE A 39 -15.25 -15.60 14.19
CA PHE A 39 -14.51 -16.75 13.66
C PHE A 39 -13.01 -16.67 14.03
N PRO A 40 -12.31 -17.83 14.08
CA PRO A 40 -10.84 -17.83 14.09
C PRO A 40 -10.31 -17.02 12.91
N LEU A 41 -9.21 -16.25 13.14
CA LEU A 41 -8.64 -15.35 12.13
C LEU A 41 -8.43 -16.05 10.78
N ASP A 42 -7.73 -17.18 10.79
CA ASP A 42 -7.37 -17.87 9.55
C ASP A 42 -8.58 -18.42 8.80
N THR A 43 -9.65 -18.80 9.51
CA THR A 43 -10.93 -19.21 8.92
C THR A 43 -11.61 -18.02 8.23
N ALA A 44 -11.72 -16.89 8.90
CA ALA A 44 -12.33 -15.67 8.35
C ALA A 44 -11.58 -15.19 7.11
N VAL A 45 -10.25 -15.19 7.17
CA VAL A 45 -9.37 -14.82 6.07
C VAL A 45 -9.53 -15.78 4.88
N ALA A 46 -9.53 -17.10 5.13
CA ALA A 46 -9.72 -18.09 4.07
C ALA A 46 -11.08 -17.97 3.36
N LEU A 47 -12.16 -17.70 4.11
CA LEU A 47 -13.48 -17.48 3.54
C LEU A 47 -13.51 -16.21 2.68
N SER A 48 -12.92 -15.11 3.15
CA SER A 48 -12.79 -13.87 2.39
C SER A 48 -12.02 -14.10 1.08
N GLY A 49 -10.88 -14.78 1.13
CA GLY A 49 -10.08 -15.08 -0.07
C GLY A 49 -10.87 -15.88 -1.11
N ARG A 50 -11.52 -16.96 -0.67
CA ARG A 50 -12.37 -17.79 -1.56
C ARG A 50 -13.51 -16.97 -2.19
N ALA A 51 -14.18 -16.15 -1.39
CA ALA A 51 -15.24 -15.28 -1.88
C ALA A 51 -14.72 -14.32 -2.96
N TRP A 52 -13.60 -13.63 -2.72
CA TRP A 52 -13.01 -12.73 -3.71
C TRP A 52 -12.50 -13.42 -4.95
N ARG A 53 -11.94 -14.62 -4.85
CA ARG A 53 -11.51 -15.44 -5.99
C ARG A 53 -12.67 -15.72 -6.96
N VAL A 54 -13.88 -15.94 -6.43
CA VAL A 54 -15.07 -16.25 -7.24
C VAL A 54 -15.80 -14.98 -7.66
N LEU A 55 -16.00 -14.04 -6.75
CA LEU A 55 -16.86 -12.87 -6.99
C LEU A 55 -16.17 -11.76 -7.76
N ALA A 56 -14.88 -11.51 -7.52
CA ALA A 56 -14.18 -10.38 -8.14
C ALA A 56 -14.18 -10.42 -9.67
N PRO A 57 -13.99 -11.55 -10.35
CA PRO A 57 -14.12 -11.63 -11.81
C PRO A 57 -15.50 -11.19 -12.33
N ILE A 58 -16.54 -11.38 -11.54
CA ILE A 58 -17.93 -11.09 -11.90
C ILE A 58 -18.28 -9.62 -11.63
N ILE A 59 -17.96 -9.13 -10.41
CA ILE A 59 -18.37 -7.79 -9.96
C ILE A 59 -17.38 -6.70 -10.39
N ALA A 60 -16.10 -7.05 -10.56
CA ALA A 60 -15.03 -6.11 -10.91
C ALA A 60 -14.49 -6.35 -12.33
N LYS A 61 -15.34 -6.58 -13.32
CA LYS A 61 -15.00 -6.98 -14.70
C LYS A 61 -13.88 -6.15 -15.33
N LYS A 62 -13.93 -4.81 -15.22
CA LYS A 62 -12.89 -3.91 -15.75
C LYS A 62 -11.53 -4.13 -15.09
N ARG A 63 -11.51 -4.35 -13.79
CA ARG A 63 -10.26 -4.62 -13.03
C ARG A 63 -9.74 -6.02 -13.33
N HIS A 64 -10.63 -7.00 -13.50
CA HIS A 64 -10.26 -8.37 -13.87
C HIS A 64 -9.62 -8.41 -15.27
N ALA A 65 -10.22 -7.77 -16.27
CA ALA A 65 -9.65 -7.65 -17.60
C ALA A 65 -8.27 -6.96 -17.60
N ARG A 66 -8.13 -5.89 -16.78
CA ARG A 66 -6.84 -5.22 -16.59
C ARG A 66 -5.80 -6.15 -15.97
N ALA A 67 -6.18 -6.94 -14.96
CA ALA A 67 -5.25 -7.88 -14.35
C ALA A 67 -4.74 -8.92 -15.36
N LEU A 68 -5.62 -9.46 -16.20
CA LEU A 68 -5.23 -10.38 -17.28
C LEU A 68 -4.27 -9.72 -18.29
N ALA A 69 -4.54 -8.48 -18.69
CA ALA A 69 -3.66 -7.72 -19.57
C ALA A 69 -2.28 -7.46 -18.93
N ASN A 70 -2.26 -7.05 -17.67
CA ASN A 70 -1.03 -6.79 -16.93
C ASN A 70 -0.18 -8.08 -16.78
N VAL A 71 -0.80 -9.20 -16.46
CA VAL A 71 -0.10 -10.50 -16.38
C VAL A 71 0.42 -10.94 -17.74
N ALA A 72 -0.30 -10.65 -18.84
CA ALA A 72 0.16 -10.97 -20.19
C ALA A 72 1.38 -10.15 -20.61
N ILE A 73 1.49 -8.89 -20.16
CA ILE A 73 2.69 -8.07 -20.36
C ILE A 73 3.88 -8.64 -19.59
N ALA A 74 3.67 -8.98 -18.30
CA ALA A 74 4.75 -9.42 -17.43
C ALA A 74 5.24 -10.85 -17.75
N PHE A 75 4.35 -11.72 -18.22
CA PHE A 75 4.65 -13.13 -18.48
C PHE A 75 4.14 -13.54 -19.87
N PRO A 76 4.76 -13.03 -20.96
CA PRO A 76 4.31 -13.32 -22.32
C PRO A 76 4.42 -14.81 -22.68
N ASP A 77 5.37 -15.53 -22.10
CA ASP A 77 5.64 -16.94 -22.40
C ASP A 77 4.69 -17.92 -21.66
N LYS A 78 3.91 -17.43 -20.67
CA LYS A 78 2.92 -18.26 -20.00
C LYS A 78 1.68 -18.45 -20.85
N SER A 79 1.09 -19.64 -20.79
CA SER A 79 -0.20 -19.94 -21.40
C SER A 79 -1.33 -19.09 -20.83
N GLU A 80 -2.42 -18.95 -21.56
CA GLU A 80 -3.62 -18.24 -21.10
C GLU A 80 -4.17 -18.85 -19.79
N ALA A 81 -4.14 -20.17 -19.66
CA ALA A 81 -4.58 -20.89 -18.47
C ALA A 81 -3.73 -20.52 -17.24
N GLU A 82 -2.40 -20.47 -17.37
CA GLU A 82 -1.49 -20.06 -16.31
C GLU A 82 -1.70 -18.61 -15.91
N ARG A 83 -1.84 -17.69 -16.88
CA ARG A 83 -2.12 -16.27 -16.62
C ARG A 83 -3.44 -16.10 -15.87
N LYS A 84 -4.49 -16.82 -16.27
CA LYS A 84 -5.77 -16.82 -15.59
C LYS A 84 -5.67 -17.37 -14.17
N ALA A 85 -4.86 -18.42 -13.96
CA ALA A 85 -4.62 -18.98 -12.62
C ALA A 85 -3.94 -17.95 -11.70
N ILE A 86 -2.93 -17.20 -12.18
CA ILE A 86 -2.28 -16.11 -11.45
C ILE A 86 -3.30 -15.03 -11.06
N VAL A 87 -4.17 -14.60 -12.00
CA VAL A 87 -5.16 -13.55 -11.73
C VAL A 87 -6.21 -14.00 -10.72
N LEU A 88 -6.65 -15.25 -10.77
CA LEU A 88 -7.59 -15.79 -9.77
C LEU A 88 -6.94 -15.90 -8.38
N ALA A 89 -5.69 -16.31 -8.31
CA ALA A 89 -4.95 -16.37 -7.05
C ALA A 89 -4.63 -14.96 -6.50
N HIS A 90 -4.38 -13.98 -7.37
CA HIS A 90 -4.29 -12.57 -6.97
C HIS A 90 -5.59 -12.06 -6.30
N TRP A 91 -6.78 -12.39 -6.85
CA TRP A 91 -8.04 -12.02 -6.23
C TRP A 91 -8.22 -12.67 -4.86
N GLU A 92 -7.83 -13.94 -4.73
CA GLU A 92 -7.82 -14.65 -3.45
C GLU A 92 -6.91 -13.95 -2.42
N ASN A 93 -5.66 -13.61 -2.82
CA ASN A 93 -4.75 -12.87 -1.95
C ASN A 93 -5.30 -11.49 -1.57
N LEU A 94 -5.94 -10.77 -2.48
CA LEU A 94 -6.57 -9.48 -2.16
C LEU A 94 -7.69 -9.64 -1.12
N GLY A 95 -8.47 -10.72 -1.23
CA GLY A 95 -9.49 -11.06 -0.23
C GLY A 95 -8.88 -11.36 1.14
N PHE A 96 -7.74 -12.06 1.18
CA PHE A 96 -7.00 -12.28 2.42
C PHE A 96 -6.57 -10.95 3.04
N VAL A 97 -5.90 -10.10 2.28
CA VAL A 97 -5.39 -8.80 2.75
C VAL A 97 -6.51 -7.91 3.28
N MET A 98 -7.67 -7.89 2.62
CA MET A 98 -8.83 -7.11 3.10
C MET A 98 -9.31 -7.58 4.47
N ALA A 99 -9.48 -8.89 4.68
CA ALA A 99 -9.90 -9.44 5.95
C ALA A 99 -8.83 -9.26 7.05
N GLU A 100 -7.56 -9.37 6.71
CA GLU A 100 -6.42 -9.19 7.61
C GLU A 100 -6.24 -7.73 8.04
N THR A 101 -6.38 -6.79 7.13
CA THR A 101 -6.29 -5.36 7.45
C THR A 101 -7.34 -4.94 8.47
N MET A 102 -8.55 -5.53 8.40
CA MET A 102 -9.63 -5.28 9.37
C MET A 102 -9.41 -5.98 10.72
N GLN A 103 -8.42 -6.84 10.84
CA GLN A 103 -8.10 -7.62 12.03
C GLN A 103 -6.59 -7.60 12.32
N ILE A 104 -5.93 -6.51 11.96
CA ILE A 104 -4.46 -6.42 12.03
C ILE A 104 -3.97 -6.52 13.47
N ASP A 105 -4.75 -6.02 14.42
CA ASP A 105 -4.54 -6.17 15.86
C ASP A 105 -4.34 -7.64 16.28
N ARG A 106 -5.14 -8.57 15.71
CA ARG A 106 -5.01 -10.02 15.99
C ARG A 106 -3.75 -10.63 15.40
N ILE A 107 -3.27 -10.09 14.28
CA ILE A 107 -2.02 -10.54 13.66
C ILE A 107 -0.83 -10.04 14.48
N LEU A 108 -0.84 -8.76 14.88
CA LEU A 108 0.24 -8.15 15.65
C LEU A 108 0.34 -8.68 17.09
N ALA A 109 -0.76 -9.19 17.64
CA ALA A 109 -0.79 -9.82 18.96
C ALA A 109 -0.07 -11.18 19.02
N ASP A 110 0.16 -11.82 17.88
CA ASP A 110 0.86 -13.13 17.76
C ASP A 110 2.18 -12.93 17.00
N ALA A 111 3.27 -12.78 17.76
CA ALA A 111 4.60 -12.54 17.22
C ALA A 111 5.09 -13.64 16.26
N ASP A 112 4.60 -14.87 16.41
CA ASP A 112 5.00 -16.01 15.56
C ASP A 112 4.38 -15.93 14.16
N ARG A 113 3.45 -15.01 13.93
CA ARG A 113 2.85 -14.80 12.60
C ARG A 113 3.73 -14.01 11.66
N ILE A 114 4.71 -13.26 12.18
CA ILE A 114 5.52 -12.36 11.36
C ILE A 114 7.02 -12.71 11.51
N ASP A 115 7.52 -13.48 10.57
CA ASP A 115 8.96 -13.73 10.43
C ASP A 115 9.60 -12.52 9.74
N ILE A 116 10.38 -11.76 10.50
CA ILE A 116 11.30 -10.76 9.94
C ILE A 116 12.55 -11.54 9.55
N ALA A 117 12.62 -11.99 8.30
CA ALA A 117 13.76 -12.73 7.80
C ALA A 117 15.03 -11.96 8.19
N SER A 118 15.86 -12.62 8.99
CA SER A 118 17.12 -12.07 9.52
C SER A 118 18.07 -11.79 8.37
N ASN A 119 17.75 -10.76 7.58
CA ASN A 119 18.70 -10.28 6.61
C ASN A 119 19.65 -9.29 7.28
N GLY A 120 20.88 -9.22 6.78
CA GLY A 120 21.89 -8.36 7.31
C GLY A 120 21.53 -6.86 7.33
N VAL A 121 20.49 -6.45 6.58
CA VAL A 121 19.98 -5.07 6.54
C VAL A 121 19.35 -4.72 7.89
N PHE A 122 18.37 -5.49 8.35
CA PHE A 122 17.68 -5.23 9.61
C PHE A 122 18.65 -5.30 10.80
N MET A 123 19.45 -6.36 10.91
CA MET A 123 20.39 -6.57 12.01
C MET A 123 21.47 -5.47 12.06
N ARG A 124 21.92 -5.00 10.90
CA ARG A 124 22.95 -3.96 10.79
C ARG A 124 22.48 -2.60 11.29
N TYR A 125 21.20 -2.30 11.10
CA TYR A 125 20.66 -0.97 11.38
C TYR A 125 19.63 -0.92 12.51
N LYS A 126 19.34 -2.04 13.17
CA LYS A 126 18.37 -2.11 14.27
C LYS A 126 18.57 -1.03 15.33
N ASN A 127 19.82 -0.73 15.69
CA ASN A 127 20.18 0.24 16.72
C ASN A 127 20.75 1.57 16.17
N LYS A 128 20.70 1.79 14.85
CA LYS A 128 21.28 2.97 14.19
C LYS A 128 20.24 3.62 13.27
N LEU A 129 19.08 3.89 13.83
CA LEU A 129 17.99 4.48 13.08
C LEU A 129 18.20 5.99 12.91
N GLY A 130 18.51 6.38 11.68
CA GLY A 130 18.42 7.78 11.22
C GLY A 130 17.15 7.96 10.37
N PRO A 131 17.09 9.04 9.56
CA PRO A 131 16.03 9.22 8.57
C PRO A 131 16.07 8.09 7.53
N ILE A 132 14.90 7.53 7.23
CA ILE A 132 14.74 6.40 6.29
C ILE A 132 13.52 6.64 5.40
N ILE A 133 13.65 6.28 4.13
CA ILE A 133 12.52 6.05 3.23
C ILE A 133 12.34 4.53 3.12
N GLY A 134 11.23 4.03 3.65
CA GLY A 134 10.77 2.65 3.45
C GLY A 134 9.94 2.57 2.18
N ILE A 135 10.33 1.72 1.24
CA ILE A 135 9.63 1.52 -0.03
C ILE A 135 9.12 0.09 -0.10
N SER A 136 7.84 -0.06 -0.41
CA SER A 136 7.19 -1.34 -0.60
C SER A 136 6.37 -1.38 -1.88
N LEU A 137 5.76 -2.53 -2.15
CA LEU A 137 4.84 -2.77 -3.26
C LEU A 137 3.58 -3.46 -2.72
N HIS A 138 2.47 -3.38 -3.47
CA HIS A 138 1.21 -4.04 -3.10
C HIS A 138 1.31 -5.56 -3.31
N MET A 139 2.09 -6.23 -2.48
CA MET A 139 2.36 -7.66 -2.55
C MET A 139 2.19 -8.32 -1.19
N GLY A 140 1.61 -9.53 -1.16
CA GLY A 140 1.28 -10.25 0.05
C GLY A 140 0.35 -9.43 0.95
N ASN A 141 0.70 -9.23 2.22
CA ASN A 141 0.07 -8.23 3.06
C ASN A 141 1.01 -7.02 3.23
N TRP A 142 0.94 -6.08 2.29
CA TRP A 142 1.81 -4.90 2.24
C TRP A 142 1.65 -3.95 3.45
N GLU A 143 0.55 -4.02 4.21
CA GLU A 143 0.39 -3.22 5.44
C GLU A 143 1.46 -3.57 6.47
N LEU A 144 1.86 -4.84 6.53
CA LEU A 144 2.87 -5.34 7.47
C LEU A 144 4.32 -5.04 7.01
N ALA A 145 4.54 -4.57 5.79
CA ALA A 145 5.90 -4.34 5.28
C ALA A 145 6.70 -3.30 6.10
N ILE A 146 6.02 -2.44 6.86
CA ILE A 146 6.62 -1.44 7.75
C ILE A 146 7.01 -2.02 9.12
N TRP A 147 6.49 -3.17 9.51
CA TRP A 147 6.62 -3.77 10.83
C TRP A 147 8.06 -3.87 11.35
N PRO A 148 9.08 -4.18 10.53
CA PRO A 148 10.47 -4.19 10.99
C PRO A 148 10.93 -2.87 11.60
N LEU A 149 10.45 -1.73 11.13
CA LEU A 149 10.80 -0.43 11.71
C LEU A 149 10.14 -0.26 13.09
N VAL A 150 8.92 -0.75 13.28
CA VAL A 150 8.23 -0.70 14.58
C VAL A 150 8.96 -1.57 15.59
N VAL A 151 9.28 -2.82 15.23
CA VAL A 151 10.04 -3.75 16.09
C VAL A 151 11.43 -3.23 16.43
N ALA A 152 12.03 -2.43 15.54
CA ALA A 152 13.31 -1.76 15.80
C ALA A 152 13.20 -0.54 16.73
N GLY A 153 12.01 -0.23 17.28
CA GLY A 153 11.79 0.92 18.14
C GLY A 153 11.70 2.26 17.40
N ALA A 154 11.52 2.22 16.08
CA ALA A 154 11.26 3.42 15.29
C ALA A 154 9.77 3.78 15.34
N ASN A 155 9.48 5.06 15.13
CA ASN A 155 8.13 5.56 14.97
C ASN A 155 7.88 5.88 13.48
N PRO A 156 7.63 4.85 12.62
CA PRO A 156 7.40 5.10 11.21
C PRO A 156 6.07 5.81 10.98
N ALA A 157 6.04 6.63 9.94
CA ALA A 157 4.84 7.23 9.38
C ALA A 157 4.63 6.76 7.94
N ALA A 158 3.44 6.95 7.38
CA ALA A 158 3.18 6.64 5.97
C ALA A 158 2.37 7.71 5.27
N VAL A 159 2.44 7.70 3.94
CA VAL A 159 1.53 8.45 3.08
C VAL A 159 0.27 7.62 2.89
N TYR A 160 -0.86 8.20 3.22
CA TYR A 160 -2.16 7.53 3.23
C TYR A 160 -3.16 8.27 2.34
N ARG A 161 -3.93 7.54 1.55
CA ARG A 161 -5.06 8.10 0.80
C ARG A 161 -6.33 7.97 1.63
N SER A 162 -6.86 9.10 2.09
CA SER A 162 -8.12 9.15 2.85
C SER A 162 -9.29 8.60 2.02
N VAL A 163 -10.20 7.87 2.67
CA VAL A 163 -11.45 7.42 2.06
C VAL A 163 -12.54 8.50 2.21
N ASN A 164 -13.57 8.46 1.36
CA ASN A 164 -14.60 9.50 1.32
C ASN A 164 -15.46 9.56 2.59
N ASN A 165 -15.76 8.40 3.18
CA ASN A 165 -16.55 8.30 4.39
C ASN A 165 -15.66 8.62 5.62
N PRO A 166 -15.90 9.72 6.35
CA PRO A 166 -15.04 10.13 7.47
C PRO A 166 -15.04 9.14 8.64
N TYR A 167 -16.13 8.43 8.88
CA TYR A 167 -16.23 7.42 9.93
C TYR A 167 -15.37 6.19 9.60
N VAL A 168 -15.42 5.75 8.33
CA VAL A 168 -14.58 4.66 7.84
C VAL A 168 -13.11 5.09 7.80
N ASP A 169 -12.81 6.33 7.39
CA ASP A 169 -11.45 6.86 7.39
C ASP A 169 -10.83 6.85 8.78
N LYS A 170 -11.57 7.34 9.78
CA LYS A 170 -11.15 7.33 11.18
C LYS A 170 -10.87 5.90 11.66
N PHE A 171 -11.79 4.98 11.43
CA PHE A 171 -11.62 3.57 11.78
C PHE A 171 -10.37 2.96 11.15
N LEU A 172 -10.15 3.16 9.84
CA LEU A 172 -8.97 2.64 9.14
C LEU A 172 -7.65 3.23 9.66
N ARG A 173 -7.65 4.47 10.11
CA ARG A 173 -6.48 5.10 10.76
C ARG A 173 -6.20 4.48 12.13
N GLU A 174 -7.25 4.25 12.91
CA GLU A 174 -7.16 3.58 14.23
C GLU A 174 -6.62 2.16 14.09
N GLN A 175 -7.08 1.39 13.09
CA GLN A 175 -6.56 0.05 12.81
C GLN A 175 -5.06 0.03 12.43
N ARG A 176 -4.52 1.13 11.93
CA ARG A 176 -3.13 1.24 11.49
C ARG A 176 -2.21 1.93 12.49
N GLN A 177 -2.72 2.41 13.62
CA GLN A 177 -1.91 3.22 14.54
C GLN A 177 -0.67 2.48 15.07
N ASP A 178 -0.78 1.17 15.31
CA ASP A 178 0.33 0.35 15.81
C ASP A 178 1.42 0.11 14.74
N LEU A 179 1.05 0.17 13.45
CA LEU A 179 1.98 0.09 12.34
C LEU A 179 2.64 1.44 12.04
N TYR A 180 1.96 2.54 12.32
CA TYR A 180 2.41 3.89 11.97
C TYR A 180 2.32 4.84 13.18
N PRO A 181 3.06 4.57 14.26
CA PRO A 181 3.04 5.43 15.45
C PRO A 181 3.55 6.86 15.17
N GLY A 182 4.31 7.09 14.09
CA GLY A 182 4.70 8.42 13.60
C GLY A 182 3.60 9.15 12.83
N GLY A 183 2.46 8.50 12.57
CA GLY A 183 1.27 9.08 11.95
C GLY A 183 1.07 8.74 10.47
N LEU A 184 -0.10 9.14 9.97
CA LEU A 184 -0.52 8.94 8.59
C LEU A 184 -0.72 10.30 7.92
N PHE A 185 0.14 10.62 6.95
CA PHE A 185 0.05 11.84 6.15
C PHE A 185 -1.01 11.68 5.06
N GLY A 186 -2.08 12.45 5.14
CA GLY A 186 -3.15 12.41 4.14
C GLY A 186 -2.66 12.91 2.77
N ARG A 187 -2.82 12.09 1.74
CA ARG A 187 -2.76 12.54 0.35
C ARG A 187 -4.17 12.90 -0.08
N GLY A 188 -4.34 14.09 -0.65
CA GLY A 188 -5.62 14.68 -0.97
C GLY A 188 -6.62 13.82 -1.71
N ARG A 189 -7.89 14.19 -1.54
CA ARG A 189 -9.05 13.49 -2.10
C ARG A 189 -9.28 13.81 -3.58
N VAL A 190 -8.77 14.94 -4.07
CA VAL A 190 -9.03 15.42 -5.43
C VAL A 190 -7.87 15.07 -6.34
N GLU A 191 -8.13 14.21 -7.33
CA GLU A 191 -7.17 13.88 -8.36
C GLU A 191 -6.93 15.14 -9.24
N GLY A 192 -5.69 15.66 -9.22
CA GLY A 192 -5.30 16.84 -9.99
C GLY A 192 -5.08 18.12 -9.15
N ASP A 193 -5.31 18.14 -7.85
CA ASP A 193 -4.93 19.29 -7.01
C ASP A 193 -3.41 19.32 -6.79
N HIS A 194 -2.72 20.07 -7.66
CA HIS A 194 -1.26 20.27 -7.58
C HIS A 194 -0.83 20.98 -6.29
N GLY A 195 -1.65 21.86 -5.73
CA GLY A 195 -1.36 22.59 -4.49
C GLY A 195 -1.32 21.67 -3.28
N GLU A 196 -2.24 20.72 -3.19
CA GLU A 196 -2.28 19.73 -2.12
C GLU A 196 -1.15 18.71 -2.23
N ALA A 197 -0.84 18.25 -3.44
CA ALA A 197 0.28 17.35 -3.69
C ALA A 197 1.63 18.00 -3.28
N GLN A 198 1.82 19.28 -3.59
CA GLN A 198 3.03 20.02 -3.19
C GLN A 198 3.11 20.23 -1.67
N ARG A 199 1.99 20.53 -1.00
CA ARG A 199 1.93 20.65 0.47
C ARG A 199 2.29 19.32 1.13
N THR A 200 1.71 18.21 0.69
CA THR A 200 2.04 16.88 1.19
C THR A 200 3.52 16.56 0.96
N ALA A 201 4.07 16.83 -0.22
CA ALA A 201 5.48 16.60 -0.50
C ALA A 201 6.42 17.41 0.41
N ARG A 202 6.08 18.64 0.78
CA ARG A 202 6.83 19.43 1.76
C ARG A 202 6.78 18.81 3.15
N VAL A 203 5.57 18.51 3.64
CA VAL A 203 5.37 17.93 4.99
C VAL A 203 6.14 16.63 5.16
N ILE A 204 6.05 15.70 4.21
CA ILE A 204 6.80 14.43 4.28
C ILE A 204 8.32 14.64 4.16
N SER A 205 8.76 15.60 3.33
CA SER A 205 10.19 15.93 3.19
C SER A 205 10.75 16.51 4.50
N ASP A 206 10.01 17.41 5.16
CA ASP A 206 10.41 17.99 6.43
C ASP A 206 10.38 16.95 7.56
N PHE A 207 9.40 16.06 7.57
CA PHE A 207 9.35 14.94 8.50
C PHE A 207 10.60 14.06 8.39
N VAL A 208 11.00 13.68 7.17
CA VAL A 208 12.20 12.86 6.94
C VAL A 208 13.48 13.63 7.29
N ARG A 209 13.56 14.92 6.93
CA ARG A 209 14.73 15.78 7.26
C ARG A 209 14.96 15.87 8.76
N ASN A 210 13.90 15.88 9.54
CA ASN A 210 13.95 15.91 11.00
C ASN A 210 14.15 14.52 11.64
N GLY A 211 14.64 13.54 10.88
CA GLY A 211 14.96 12.21 11.39
C GLY A 211 13.82 11.19 11.27
N GLY A 212 12.70 11.56 10.65
CA GLY A 212 11.53 10.70 10.49
C GLY A 212 11.78 9.50 9.56
N ARG A 213 11.00 8.45 9.74
CA ARG A 213 11.00 7.21 8.94
C ARG A 213 9.68 7.13 8.21
N LEU A 214 9.73 7.24 6.89
CA LEU A 214 8.54 7.33 6.05
C LEU A 214 8.37 6.07 5.22
N GLY A 215 7.25 5.37 5.40
CA GLY A 215 6.83 4.25 4.55
C GLY A 215 5.97 4.71 3.38
N MET A 216 6.18 4.11 2.21
CA MET A 216 5.36 4.34 1.03
C MET A 216 5.34 3.13 0.10
N VAL A 217 4.25 2.99 -0.65
CA VAL A 217 4.11 1.96 -1.68
C VAL A 217 4.30 2.63 -3.05
N CYS A 218 5.21 2.10 -3.89
CA CYS A 218 5.71 2.79 -5.08
C CYS A 218 5.61 1.97 -6.38
N ASP A 219 4.70 1.02 -6.46
CA ASP A 219 4.55 0.09 -7.59
C ASP A 219 3.40 0.43 -8.54
N LEU A 220 2.62 1.47 -8.28
CA LEU A 220 1.50 1.86 -9.12
C LEU A 220 1.89 2.89 -10.18
N PHE A 221 1.03 3.01 -11.20
CA PHE A 221 1.14 4.06 -12.20
C PHE A 221 1.02 5.45 -11.56
N ASP A 222 1.96 6.33 -11.90
CA ASP A 222 1.89 7.75 -11.56
C ASP A 222 1.98 8.58 -12.84
N ARG A 223 0.94 9.36 -13.14
CA ARG A 223 0.89 10.20 -14.34
C ARG A 223 2.04 11.20 -14.42
N THR A 224 2.50 11.68 -13.27
CA THR A 224 3.59 12.65 -13.12
C THR A 224 4.94 11.99 -12.87
N GLY A 225 4.97 10.66 -12.76
CA GLY A 225 6.16 9.87 -12.50
C GLY A 225 7.11 9.81 -13.69
N ILE A 226 8.30 9.33 -13.44
CA ILE A 226 9.31 9.11 -14.49
C ILE A 226 9.10 7.74 -15.15
N ALA A 227 9.29 7.68 -16.46
CA ALA A 227 9.23 6.44 -17.20
C ALA A 227 10.53 5.65 -16.97
N VAL A 228 10.39 4.44 -16.45
CA VAL A 228 11.48 3.48 -16.28
C VAL A 228 11.01 2.10 -16.72
N PRO A 229 11.92 1.20 -17.15
CA PRO A 229 11.55 -0.17 -17.51
C PRO A 229 10.87 -0.90 -16.34
N PHE A 230 9.83 -1.68 -16.68
CA PHE A 230 9.14 -2.60 -15.78
C PHE A 230 8.54 -3.75 -16.60
N PHE A 231 9.05 -4.98 -16.41
CA PHE A 231 8.76 -6.13 -17.26
C PHE A 231 8.92 -5.83 -18.76
N GLY A 232 10.05 -5.23 -19.12
CA GLY A 232 10.40 -4.91 -20.49
C GLY A 232 9.59 -3.78 -21.14
N GLN A 233 8.65 -3.14 -20.43
CA GLN A 233 7.85 -2.03 -20.91
C GLN A 233 8.10 -0.77 -20.08
N ASP A 234 8.10 0.39 -20.70
CA ASP A 234 8.19 1.65 -19.96
C ASP A 234 6.95 1.88 -19.10
N ALA A 235 7.17 2.14 -17.82
CA ALA A 235 6.11 2.40 -16.86
C ALA A 235 6.38 3.68 -16.06
N LYS A 236 5.43 4.61 -16.09
CA LYS A 236 5.49 5.84 -15.29
C LYS A 236 5.40 5.50 -13.80
N THR A 237 6.46 5.81 -13.08
CA THR A 237 6.70 5.37 -11.70
C THR A 237 6.90 6.56 -10.79
N GLN A 238 6.29 6.52 -9.62
CA GLN A 238 6.45 7.53 -8.57
C GLN A 238 7.92 7.57 -8.11
N ALA A 239 8.54 8.76 -8.18
CA ALA A 239 9.93 8.98 -7.82
C ALA A 239 10.11 9.80 -6.54
N ILE A 240 9.03 10.10 -5.79
CA ILE A 240 9.11 10.99 -4.62
C ILE A 240 10.04 10.44 -3.53
N GLY A 241 10.05 9.13 -3.28
CA GLY A 241 10.97 8.49 -2.34
C GLY A 241 12.44 8.68 -2.74
N PRO A 242 12.85 8.27 -3.96
CA PRO A 242 14.17 8.56 -4.51
C PRO A 242 14.56 10.04 -4.46
N ILE A 243 13.66 10.96 -4.82
CA ILE A 243 13.92 12.42 -4.77
C ILE A 243 14.25 12.87 -3.34
N ILE A 244 13.44 12.48 -2.36
CA ILE A 244 13.65 12.85 -0.96
C ILE A 244 14.96 12.24 -0.44
N ALA A 245 15.19 10.96 -0.70
CA ALA A 245 16.39 10.26 -0.25
C ALA A 245 17.67 10.90 -0.82
N ARG A 246 17.68 11.23 -2.12
CA ARG A 246 18.81 11.93 -2.77
C ARG A 246 19.05 13.30 -2.16
N ARG A 247 17.97 14.08 -1.94
CA ARG A 247 18.05 15.46 -1.44
C ARG A 247 18.52 15.54 0.00
N ILE A 248 18.00 14.66 0.87
CA ILE A 248 18.28 14.66 2.32
C ILE A 248 19.53 13.84 2.64
N GLY A 249 19.82 12.81 1.83
CA GLY A 249 20.89 11.87 2.06
C GLY A 249 20.55 10.76 3.04
N CYS A 250 19.30 10.40 3.10
CA CYS A 250 18.85 9.29 3.90
C CYS A 250 18.92 7.96 3.13
N ARG A 251 18.77 6.86 3.86
CA ARG A 251 18.73 5.50 3.29
C ARG A 251 17.38 5.22 2.68
N ILE A 252 17.38 4.31 1.67
CA ILE A 252 16.16 3.69 1.17
C ILE A 252 16.20 2.20 1.56
N TRP A 253 15.19 1.77 2.28
CA TRP A 253 14.94 0.36 2.54
C TRP A 253 13.73 -0.09 1.74
N MET A 254 13.94 -1.11 0.93
CA MET A 254 12.87 -1.79 0.23
C MET A 254 12.39 -2.96 1.07
N ALA A 255 11.07 -3.16 1.15
CA ALA A 255 10.45 -4.23 1.88
C ALA A 255 9.38 -4.93 1.06
N ARG A 256 9.32 -6.27 1.14
CA ARG A 256 8.14 -7.04 0.75
C ARG A 256 7.65 -7.88 1.91
N CYS A 257 6.34 -8.05 1.97
CA CYS A 257 5.71 -8.96 2.92
C CYS A 257 5.07 -10.10 2.15
N LEU A 258 5.62 -11.31 2.28
CA LEU A 258 5.10 -12.51 1.64
C LEU A 258 4.22 -13.29 2.61
N ARG A 259 3.08 -13.74 2.15
CA ARG A 259 2.30 -14.79 2.83
C ARG A 259 3.02 -16.12 2.70
N VAL A 260 3.13 -16.83 3.82
CA VAL A 260 3.72 -18.18 3.88
C VAL A 260 2.61 -19.19 4.19
N GLY A 261 2.37 -20.09 3.24
CA GLY A 261 1.29 -21.07 3.39
C GLY A 261 -0.11 -20.49 3.21
N LYS A 262 -1.10 -21.09 3.89
CA LYS A 262 -2.53 -20.74 3.77
C LYS A 262 -3.05 -19.91 4.94
N GLU A 263 -2.31 -19.83 6.02
CA GLU A 263 -2.65 -19.07 7.21
C GLU A 263 -2.17 -17.62 7.09
N SER A 264 -2.62 -16.77 8.02
CA SER A 264 -2.13 -15.39 8.15
C SER A 264 -0.73 -15.38 8.81
N ARG A 265 0.24 -16.00 8.13
CA ARG A 265 1.65 -16.00 8.47
C ARG A 265 2.47 -15.35 7.39
N PHE A 266 3.44 -14.54 7.78
CA PHE A 266 4.15 -13.64 6.87
C PHE A 266 5.64 -13.73 7.07
N ARG A 267 6.36 -13.57 5.94
CA ARG A 267 7.81 -13.34 5.94
C ARG A 267 8.08 -11.97 5.34
N ILE A 268 8.75 -11.10 6.11
CA ILE A 268 9.17 -9.79 5.64
C ILE A 268 10.63 -9.85 5.24
N GLN A 269 10.90 -9.49 4.00
CA GLN A 269 12.25 -9.40 3.45
C GLN A 269 12.62 -7.95 3.17
N LEU A 270 13.85 -7.59 3.53
CA LEU A 270 14.37 -6.25 3.39
C LEU A 270 15.56 -6.23 2.43
N LYS A 271 15.66 -5.15 1.64
CA LYS A 271 16.82 -4.85 0.81
C LYS A 271 17.15 -3.37 0.88
N GLU A 272 18.39 -3.02 1.09
CA GLU A 272 18.84 -1.62 1.00
C GLU A 272 19.05 -1.25 -0.47
N LEU A 273 18.48 -0.12 -0.89
CA LEU A 273 18.71 0.46 -2.19
C LEU A 273 19.83 1.50 -2.09
N LYS A 274 20.83 1.39 -2.96
CA LYS A 274 21.93 2.37 -3.04
C LYS A 274 21.39 3.75 -3.41
N VAL A 275 21.82 4.77 -2.71
CA VAL A 275 21.49 6.18 -2.99
C VAL A 275 22.75 6.84 -3.59
N PRO A 276 22.86 6.93 -4.93
CA PRO A 276 23.98 7.59 -5.57
C PRO A 276 23.95 9.11 -5.31
N ARG A 277 25.11 9.73 -5.37
CA ARG A 277 25.31 11.18 -5.20
C ARG A 277 26.35 11.69 -6.19
N THR A 278 25.96 11.69 -7.45
CA THR A 278 26.77 12.27 -8.52
C THR A 278 26.45 13.76 -8.72
N ASP A 279 27.11 14.39 -9.65
CA ASP A 279 26.83 15.78 -10.04
C ASP A 279 25.54 15.93 -10.85
N ASN A 280 24.88 14.81 -11.19
CA ASN A 280 23.60 14.79 -11.90
C ASN A 280 22.47 14.20 -11.03
N PRO A 281 21.77 15.02 -10.22
CA PRO A 281 20.68 14.56 -9.37
C PRO A 281 19.54 13.87 -10.11
N SER A 282 19.24 14.29 -11.34
CA SER A 282 18.16 13.71 -12.14
C SER A 282 18.52 12.30 -12.61
N ALA A 283 19.77 12.06 -13.01
CA ALA A 283 20.27 10.74 -13.34
C ALA A 283 20.24 9.81 -12.11
N ASP A 284 20.71 10.30 -10.95
CA ASP A 284 20.68 9.56 -9.69
C ASP A 284 19.26 9.10 -9.33
N VAL A 285 18.27 9.99 -9.43
CA VAL A 285 16.86 9.68 -9.15
C VAL A 285 16.31 8.66 -10.14
N ARG A 286 16.64 8.78 -11.43
CA ARG A 286 16.23 7.83 -12.46
C ARG A 286 16.82 6.44 -12.21
N GLU A 287 18.11 6.37 -11.89
CA GLU A 287 18.81 5.12 -11.56
C GLU A 287 18.18 4.42 -10.35
N MET A 288 17.94 5.16 -9.26
CA MET A 288 17.27 4.62 -8.08
C MET A 288 15.86 4.10 -8.40
N THR A 289 15.10 4.85 -9.19
CA THR A 289 13.73 4.46 -9.56
C THR A 289 13.74 3.21 -10.45
N ALA A 290 14.67 3.10 -11.39
CA ALA A 290 14.82 1.90 -12.23
C ALA A 290 15.25 0.68 -11.39
N SER A 291 16.26 0.83 -10.53
CA SER A 291 16.72 -0.23 -9.64
C SER A 291 15.63 -0.72 -8.66
N MET A 292 14.79 0.20 -8.19
CA MET A 292 13.63 -0.11 -7.37
C MET A 292 12.63 -0.99 -8.15
N GLN A 293 12.30 -0.62 -9.39
CA GLN A 293 11.37 -1.38 -10.22
C GLN A 293 11.95 -2.75 -10.60
N GLN A 294 13.22 -2.83 -10.92
CA GLN A 294 13.90 -4.10 -11.18
C GLN A 294 13.83 -5.05 -9.97
N GLN A 295 13.97 -4.52 -8.75
CA GLN A 295 13.80 -5.34 -7.56
C GLN A 295 12.35 -5.79 -7.38
N PHE A 296 11.38 -4.96 -7.72
CA PHE A 296 9.97 -5.35 -7.69
C PHE A 296 9.66 -6.43 -8.72
N GLU A 297 10.19 -6.33 -9.95
CA GLU A 297 10.08 -7.40 -10.95
C GLU A 297 10.58 -8.75 -10.42
N THR A 298 11.77 -8.76 -9.79
CA THR A 298 12.34 -9.97 -9.19
C THR A 298 11.36 -10.55 -8.16
N TRP A 299 10.88 -9.72 -7.25
CA TRP A 299 9.98 -10.15 -6.20
C TRP A 299 8.62 -10.64 -6.70
N ILE A 300 8.07 -9.96 -7.70
CA ILE A 300 6.79 -10.33 -8.33
C ILE A 300 6.95 -11.65 -9.11
N SER A 301 8.07 -11.85 -9.78
CA SER A 301 8.34 -13.09 -10.52
C SER A 301 8.46 -14.31 -9.62
N GLU A 302 8.93 -14.14 -8.38
CA GLU A 302 9.03 -15.21 -7.39
C GLU A 302 7.67 -15.66 -6.81
N ALA A 303 6.69 -14.77 -6.70
CA ALA A 303 5.34 -15.06 -6.17
C ALA A 303 4.28 -14.16 -6.87
N PRO A 304 4.03 -14.38 -8.17
CA PRO A 304 3.21 -13.49 -8.97
C PRO A 304 1.76 -13.41 -8.49
N GLU A 305 1.24 -14.47 -7.88
CA GLU A 305 -0.12 -14.51 -7.32
C GLU A 305 -0.34 -13.55 -6.15
N GLN A 306 0.73 -13.05 -5.52
CA GLN A 306 0.62 -12.18 -4.36
C GLN A 306 0.68 -10.69 -4.70
N TRP A 307 0.98 -10.30 -5.96
CA TRP A 307 1.00 -8.89 -6.35
C TRP A 307 -0.36 -8.39 -6.85
N MET A 308 -0.64 -7.09 -6.67
CA MET A 308 -1.94 -6.47 -7.00
C MET A 308 -2.06 -6.15 -8.50
N TRP A 309 -2.29 -7.16 -9.34
CA TRP A 309 -2.43 -7.03 -10.80
C TRP A 309 -3.59 -6.17 -11.27
N SER A 310 -4.63 -6.03 -10.46
CA SER A 310 -5.88 -5.34 -10.84
C SER A 310 -5.76 -3.81 -10.91
N ASN A 311 -4.67 -3.23 -10.43
CA ASN A 311 -4.40 -1.80 -10.51
C ASN A 311 -3.75 -1.43 -11.86
N ARG A 312 -3.89 -0.13 -12.23
CA ARG A 312 -3.18 0.40 -13.40
C ARG A 312 -1.69 0.44 -13.11
N ARG A 313 -0.88 -0.13 -14.02
CA ARG A 313 0.58 -0.07 -13.95
C ARG A 313 1.18 0.51 -15.20
N TRP A 314 0.68 0.12 -16.36
CA TRP A 314 1.08 0.66 -17.66
C TRP A 314 0.03 1.65 -18.17
N SER A 315 0.43 2.54 -19.11
CA SER A 315 -0.43 3.58 -19.74
C SER A 315 -1.45 3.01 -20.72
#